data_34257ed4f0cf0d239803753e81e950ba
#
_entry.id   34257ed4f0cf0d239803753e81e950ba
#
_cell.length_a   1.000
_cell.length_b   1.000
_cell.length_c   1.000
_cell.angle_alpha   90.00
_cell.angle_beta   90.00
_cell.angle_gamma   90.00
#
_symmetry.space_group_name_H-M   'P 1'
#
loop_
_entity.id
_entity.type
_entity.pdbx_description
1 polymer ?
#
loop_
_entity_poly.entity_id
_entity_poly.type
_entity_poly.pdbx_seq_one_letter_code
_entity_poly.pdbx_strand_id
1 'polypeptide(L)'
;VATSLLAFITAFAVVFLVELPDKTMVATLVLTTRYRAWPVFVGVVAAFAVQSVVAVAFGSAITLLPDRVVAAVVALLFGVGAFMLLKEGFSRDEDSADEAGTSTVVPFWRAALTSFGVLFAAEWGDASQLATAGITARYGAPLAVGLGAWFALVAVAGLAVLVGRKLAGRLPTHWIQRVAGVVFAVFGVVALTQVF
;
A
#
# COMPACT_ATOMS: atom_id res chain seq x y z
N VAL A 1 0.00 14.62 -21.02
CA VAL A 1 -1.30 14.45 -20.31
C VAL A 1 -1.72 12.99 -20.30
N ALA A 2 -1.75 12.29 -21.47
CA ALA A 2 -2.15 10.87 -21.52
C ALA A 2 -1.27 9.95 -20.69
N THR A 3 0.05 10.14 -20.72
CA THR A 3 1.01 9.34 -19.92
C THR A 3 0.81 9.55 -18.43
N SER A 4 0.56 10.80 -17.99
CA SER A 4 0.33 11.10 -16.57
C SER A 4 -0.99 10.51 -16.07
N LEU A 5 -2.04 10.54 -16.89
CA LEU A 5 -3.32 9.91 -16.54
C LEU A 5 -3.19 8.39 -16.44
N LEU A 6 -2.47 7.77 -17.39
CA LEU A 6 -2.21 6.33 -17.35
C LEU A 6 -1.38 5.95 -16.12
N ALA A 7 -0.35 6.74 -15.79
CA ALA A 7 0.46 6.54 -14.59
C ALA A 7 -0.37 6.64 -13.30
N PHE A 8 -1.26 7.63 -13.21
CA PHE A 8 -2.19 7.78 -12.08
C PHE A 8 -3.11 6.56 -11.95
N ILE A 9 -3.78 6.17 -13.05
CA ILE A 9 -4.74 5.05 -13.03
C ILE A 9 -4.01 3.74 -12.70
N THR A 10 -2.83 3.52 -13.28
CA THR A 10 -2.03 2.33 -12.99
C THR A 10 -1.63 2.27 -11.51
N ALA A 11 -1.10 3.37 -10.97
CA ALA A 11 -0.72 3.45 -9.57
C ALA A 11 -1.94 3.24 -8.65
N PHE A 12 -3.05 3.92 -8.93
CA PHE A 12 -4.28 3.75 -8.17
C PHE A 12 -4.75 2.28 -8.19
N ALA A 13 -4.89 1.69 -9.37
CA ALA A 13 -5.41 0.33 -9.51
C ALA A 13 -4.51 -0.71 -8.82
N VAL A 14 -3.19 -0.63 -9.06
CA VAL A 14 -2.23 -1.58 -8.48
C VAL A 14 -2.18 -1.46 -6.97
N VAL A 15 -2.00 -0.25 -6.44
CA VAL A 15 -1.95 -0.02 -4.99
C VAL A 15 -3.27 -0.38 -4.32
N PHE A 16 -4.41 0.00 -4.92
CA PHE A 16 -5.73 -0.35 -4.39
C PHE A 16 -5.93 -1.86 -4.30
N LEU A 17 -5.57 -2.62 -5.34
CA LEU A 17 -5.70 -4.08 -5.35
C LEU A 17 -4.81 -4.75 -4.32
N VAL A 18 -3.59 -4.23 -4.15
CA VAL A 18 -2.63 -4.77 -3.18
C VAL A 18 -3.10 -4.55 -1.75
N GLU A 19 -3.64 -3.36 -1.47
CA GLU A 19 -4.01 -2.94 -0.12
C GLU A 19 -5.42 -3.37 0.31
N LEU A 20 -6.30 -3.71 -0.64
CA LEU A 20 -7.72 -3.89 -0.34
C LEU A 20 -8.00 -4.96 0.73
N PRO A 21 -7.22 -6.04 0.87
CA PRO A 21 -7.39 -7.02 1.94
C PRO A 21 -6.18 -7.19 2.85
N ASP A 22 -5.30 -6.21 2.91
CA ASP A 22 -4.05 -6.34 3.67
C ASP A 22 -4.20 -5.92 5.14
N LYS A 23 -3.13 -6.14 5.90
CA LYS A 23 -2.92 -5.72 7.30
C LYS A 23 -3.29 -4.26 7.56
N THR A 24 -3.12 -3.36 6.58
CA THR A 24 -3.55 -1.95 6.61
C THR A 24 -5.03 -1.80 6.93
N MET A 25 -5.88 -2.57 6.25
CA MET A 25 -7.32 -2.56 6.49
C MET A 25 -7.64 -3.10 7.88
N VAL A 26 -6.98 -4.18 8.31
CA VAL A 26 -7.15 -4.78 9.64
C VAL A 26 -6.66 -3.83 10.72
N ALA A 27 -5.45 -3.25 10.57
CA ALA A 27 -4.89 -2.29 11.53
C ALA A 27 -5.78 -1.05 11.69
N THR A 28 -6.25 -0.49 10.57
CA THR A 28 -7.19 0.64 10.58
C THR A 28 -8.50 0.28 11.30
N LEU A 29 -9.01 -0.91 11.04
CA LEU A 29 -10.21 -1.43 11.71
C LEU A 29 -9.99 -1.55 13.23
N VAL A 30 -8.90 -2.20 13.66
CA VAL A 30 -8.54 -2.34 15.09
C VAL A 30 -8.41 -0.97 15.75
N LEU A 31 -7.76 0.00 15.11
CA LEU A 31 -7.65 1.35 15.63
C LEU A 31 -9.02 2.04 15.79
N THR A 32 -9.96 1.80 14.86
CA THR A 32 -11.33 2.35 14.96
C THR A 32 -12.18 1.68 16.02
N THR A 33 -11.79 0.52 16.53
CA THR A 33 -12.43 -0.08 17.72
C THR A 33 -11.96 0.54 19.03
N ARG A 34 -10.72 1.09 19.04
CA ARG A 34 -10.10 1.70 20.24
C ARG A 34 -10.29 3.21 20.31
N TYR A 35 -10.34 3.87 19.16
CA TYR A 35 -10.41 5.31 19.01
C TYR A 35 -11.59 5.73 18.13
N ARG A 36 -11.96 7.01 18.20
CA ARG A 36 -12.98 7.56 17.30
C ARG A 36 -12.48 7.48 15.85
N ALA A 37 -13.36 7.11 14.93
CA ALA A 37 -13.03 6.87 13.53
C ALA A 37 -12.36 8.07 12.82
N TRP A 38 -12.79 9.29 13.09
CA TRP A 38 -12.27 10.49 12.42
C TRP A 38 -10.79 10.79 12.74
N PRO A 39 -10.34 10.84 14.02
CA PRO A 39 -8.92 10.96 14.32
C PRO A 39 -8.06 9.86 13.72
N VAL A 40 -8.55 8.60 13.75
CA VAL A 40 -7.86 7.47 13.14
C VAL A 40 -7.69 7.70 11.65
N PHE A 41 -8.76 8.03 10.93
CA PHE A 41 -8.71 8.29 9.51
C PHE A 41 -7.71 9.38 9.14
N VAL A 42 -7.72 10.51 9.86
CA VAL A 42 -6.78 11.60 9.62
C VAL A 42 -5.33 11.17 9.84
N GLY A 43 -5.04 10.43 10.91
CA GLY A 43 -3.71 9.90 11.19
C GLY A 43 -3.21 8.95 10.11
N VAL A 44 -4.07 8.02 9.68
CA VAL A 44 -3.78 7.05 8.61
C VAL A 44 -3.52 7.73 7.27
N VAL A 45 -4.39 8.67 6.87
CA VAL A 45 -4.24 9.43 5.62
C VAL A 45 -2.94 10.24 5.60
N ALA A 46 -2.55 10.82 6.74
CA ALA A 46 -1.29 11.54 6.86
C ALA A 46 -0.07 10.60 6.75
N ALA A 47 -0.12 9.41 7.36
CA ALA A 47 0.92 8.39 7.23
C ALA A 47 1.11 7.99 5.76
N PHE A 48 0.02 7.72 5.06
CA PHE A 48 0.04 7.36 3.65
C PHE A 48 0.56 8.47 2.74
N ALA A 49 0.28 9.74 3.07
CA ALA A 49 0.84 10.86 2.32
C ALA A 49 2.38 10.88 2.41
N VAL A 50 2.93 10.72 3.61
CA VAL A 50 4.38 10.66 3.81
C VAL A 50 4.99 9.46 3.09
N GLN A 51 4.39 8.29 3.21
CA GLN A 51 4.86 7.07 2.54
C GLN A 51 4.83 7.17 1.02
N SER A 52 3.77 7.75 0.46
CA SER A 52 3.67 8.00 -0.99
C SER A 52 4.77 8.95 -1.47
N VAL A 53 5.08 9.99 -0.71
CA VAL A 53 6.19 10.90 -1.01
C VAL A 53 7.53 10.18 -0.98
N VAL A 54 7.78 9.37 0.04
CA VAL A 54 9.01 8.56 0.17
C VAL A 54 9.15 7.58 -1.00
N ALA A 55 8.08 6.86 -1.33
CA ALA A 55 8.08 5.90 -2.43
C ALA A 55 8.35 6.56 -3.79
N VAL A 56 7.71 7.70 -4.04
CA VAL A 56 7.91 8.50 -5.27
C VAL A 56 9.31 9.08 -5.33
N ALA A 57 9.83 9.61 -4.22
CA ALA A 57 11.20 10.14 -4.17
C ALA A 57 12.23 9.05 -4.48
N PHE A 58 12.05 7.87 -3.90
CA PHE A 58 12.90 6.71 -4.18
C PHE A 58 12.78 6.27 -5.64
N GLY A 59 11.55 6.11 -6.15
CA GLY A 59 11.31 5.78 -7.56
C GLY A 59 11.90 6.81 -8.53
N SER A 60 11.78 8.11 -8.20
CA SER A 60 12.36 9.19 -9.01
C SER A 60 13.89 9.18 -8.99
N ALA A 61 14.51 8.84 -7.86
CA ALA A 61 15.97 8.71 -7.78
C ALA A 61 16.49 7.58 -8.68
N ILE A 62 15.73 6.50 -8.83
CA ILE A 62 16.07 5.39 -9.72
C ILE A 62 16.13 5.85 -11.18
N THR A 63 15.30 6.81 -11.61
CA THR A 63 15.29 7.31 -13.01
C THR A 63 16.56 8.05 -13.42
N LEU A 64 17.43 8.40 -12.48
CA LEU A 64 18.74 9.00 -12.78
C LEU A 64 19.78 7.98 -13.25
N LEU A 65 19.45 6.70 -13.21
CA LEU A 65 20.31 5.60 -13.61
C LEU A 65 20.12 5.28 -15.11
N PRO A 66 21.08 4.61 -15.76
CA PRO A 66 20.92 4.12 -17.13
C PRO A 66 19.69 3.19 -17.26
N ASP A 67 19.01 3.23 -18.42
CA ASP A 67 17.75 2.51 -18.65
C ASP A 67 17.79 1.02 -18.26
N ARG A 68 18.88 0.33 -18.56
CA ARG A 68 19.06 -1.09 -18.17
C ARG A 68 19.10 -1.30 -16.66
N VAL A 69 19.75 -0.36 -15.94
CA VAL A 69 19.81 -0.40 -14.48
C VAL A 69 18.43 -0.10 -13.90
N VAL A 70 17.72 0.88 -14.46
CA VAL A 70 16.32 1.18 -14.10
C VAL A 70 15.45 -0.07 -14.26
N ALA A 71 15.51 -0.72 -15.43
CA ALA A 71 14.73 -1.93 -15.70
C ALA A 71 15.07 -3.06 -14.70
N ALA A 72 16.35 -3.26 -14.39
CA ALA A 72 16.78 -4.26 -13.41
C ALA A 72 16.27 -3.94 -11.99
N VAL A 73 16.35 -2.67 -11.56
CA VAL A 73 15.84 -2.25 -10.24
C VAL A 73 14.32 -2.40 -10.18
N VAL A 74 13.60 -1.98 -11.23
CA VAL A 74 12.13 -2.14 -11.32
C VAL A 74 11.74 -3.62 -11.26
N ALA A 75 12.44 -4.49 -12.02
CA ALA A 75 12.22 -5.93 -11.97
C ALA A 75 12.45 -6.51 -10.56
N LEU A 76 13.50 -6.06 -9.87
CA LEU A 76 13.80 -6.45 -8.50
C LEU A 76 12.69 -6.01 -7.53
N LEU A 77 12.25 -4.76 -7.61
CA LEU A 77 11.19 -4.22 -6.73
C LEU A 77 9.88 -5.01 -6.89
N PHE A 78 9.44 -5.22 -8.12
CA PHE A 78 8.25 -6.02 -8.39
C PHE A 78 8.44 -7.50 -8.02
N GLY A 79 9.64 -8.05 -8.22
CA GLY A 79 9.98 -9.43 -7.82
C GLY A 79 9.91 -9.62 -6.30
N VAL A 80 10.47 -8.69 -5.54
CA VAL A 80 10.40 -8.69 -4.06
C VAL A 80 8.94 -8.52 -3.61
N GLY A 81 8.19 -7.57 -4.18
CA GLY A 81 6.77 -7.39 -3.89
C GLY A 81 5.94 -8.63 -4.19
N ALA A 82 6.18 -9.27 -5.35
CA ALA A 82 5.53 -10.54 -5.71
C ALA A 82 5.83 -11.64 -4.68
N PHE A 83 7.09 -11.78 -4.30
CA PHE A 83 7.51 -12.77 -3.29
C PHE A 83 6.82 -12.52 -1.94
N MET A 84 6.79 -11.26 -1.47
CA MET A 84 6.14 -10.89 -0.21
C MET A 84 4.65 -11.24 -0.23
N LEU A 85 3.92 -10.82 -1.28
CA LEU A 85 2.50 -11.05 -1.43
C LEU A 85 2.15 -12.54 -1.58
N LEU A 86 2.93 -13.29 -2.36
CA LEU A 86 2.72 -14.73 -2.52
C LEU A 86 3.03 -15.47 -1.21
N LYS A 87 4.13 -15.12 -0.53
CA LYS A 87 4.47 -15.70 0.77
C LYS A 87 3.33 -15.48 1.77
N GLU A 88 2.80 -14.26 1.86
CA GLU A 88 1.70 -13.91 2.77
C GLU A 88 0.40 -14.63 2.36
N GLY A 89 0.08 -14.67 1.05
CA GLY A 89 -1.09 -15.36 0.51
C GLY A 89 -1.05 -16.89 0.64
N PHE A 90 0.13 -17.49 0.87
CA PHE A 90 0.30 -18.92 1.13
C PHE A 90 0.61 -19.25 2.59
N SER A 91 0.95 -18.25 3.42
CA SER A 91 1.04 -18.43 4.86
C SER A 91 -0.37 -18.59 5.44
N ARG A 92 -0.56 -19.54 6.35
CA ARG A 92 -1.79 -19.60 7.15
C ARG A 92 -1.76 -18.44 8.10
N ASP A 93 -2.84 -17.69 8.15
CA ASP A 93 -3.09 -16.68 9.19
C ASP A 93 -3.13 -17.39 10.55
N GLU A 94 -2.00 -17.41 11.25
CA GLU A 94 -1.99 -17.59 12.69
C GLU A 94 -1.87 -16.20 13.30
N ASP A 95 -2.98 -15.79 13.94
CA ASP A 95 -3.08 -14.77 14.97
C ASP A 95 -2.84 -13.30 14.68
N SER A 96 -3.94 -12.59 14.50
CA SER A 96 -4.05 -11.21 15.00
C SER A 96 -5.51 -10.86 15.36
N ALA A 97 -6.14 -11.67 16.17
CA ALA A 97 -7.43 -11.38 16.77
C ALA A 97 -7.34 -11.51 18.29
N ASP A 98 -6.60 -10.60 18.93
CA ASP A 98 -6.79 -10.40 20.35
C ASP A 98 -6.54 -8.94 20.77
N GLU A 99 -7.51 -8.46 21.53
CA GLU A 99 -7.68 -7.22 22.27
C GLU A 99 -8.62 -6.17 21.66
N ALA A 100 -9.92 -6.53 21.62
CA ALA A 100 -11.00 -5.55 21.63
C ALA A 100 -11.04 -4.88 23.04
N GLY A 101 -10.21 -3.88 23.24
CA GLY A 101 -10.20 -3.07 24.45
C GLY A 101 -11.26 -1.97 24.41
N THR A 102 -11.83 -1.67 25.56
CA THR A 102 -12.80 -0.61 25.85
C THR A 102 -12.41 0.73 25.22
N SER A 103 -13.37 1.38 24.55
CA SER A 103 -13.21 2.71 23.93
C SER A 103 -12.89 3.76 25.00
N THR A 104 -11.63 4.09 25.17
CA THR A 104 -11.20 5.21 26.02
C THR A 104 -11.40 6.52 25.28
N VAL A 105 -11.97 7.53 25.94
CA VAL A 105 -12.07 8.89 25.37
C VAL A 105 -10.69 9.51 25.35
N VAL A 106 -10.02 9.35 24.22
CA VAL A 106 -8.66 9.87 24.01
C VAL A 106 -8.75 11.18 23.21
N PRO A 107 -7.93 12.20 23.51
CA PRO A 107 -7.86 13.44 22.74
C PRO A 107 -7.59 13.18 21.26
N PHE A 108 -8.22 13.98 20.39
CA PHE A 108 -8.13 13.85 18.91
C PHE A 108 -6.68 13.64 18.43
N TRP A 109 -5.77 14.51 18.82
CA TRP A 109 -4.39 14.50 18.37
C TRP A 109 -3.62 13.25 18.81
N ARG A 110 -3.92 12.76 20.02
CA ARG A 110 -3.29 11.55 20.53
C ARG A 110 -3.73 10.32 19.72
N ALA A 111 -5.01 10.21 19.42
CA ALA A 111 -5.52 9.14 18.57
C ALA A 111 -4.98 9.24 17.13
N ALA A 112 -4.93 10.46 16.55
CA ALA A 112 -4.39 10.66 15.21
C ALA A 112 -2.89 10.34 15.12
N LEU A 113 -2.07 10.83 16.10
CA LEU A 113 -0.64 10.52 16.12
C LEU A 113 -0.34 9.05 16.36
N THR A 114 -1.10 8.39 17.23
CA THR A 114 -0.96 6.93 17.44
C THR A 114 -1.28 6.18 16.15
N SER A 115 -2.37 6.54 15.48
CA SER A 115 -2.76 5.89 14.22
C SER A 115 -1.75 6.17 13.11
N PHE A 116 -1.24 7.39 13.02
CA PHE A 116 -0.13 7.74 12.12
C PHE A 116 1.09 6.83 12.37
N GLY A 117 1.57 6.77 13.63
CA GLY A 117 2.76 6.01 13.97
C GLY A 117 2.62 4.51 13.70
N VAL A 118 1.47 3.95 14.06
CA VAL A 118 1.19 2.52 13.84
C VAL A 118 1.18 2.20 12.34
N LEU A 119 0.41 2.94 11.54
CA LEU A 119 0.34 2.67 10.10
C LEU A 119 1.66 3.02 9.39
N PHE A 120 2.33 4.09 9.78
CA PHE A 120 3.62 4.46 9.23
C PHE A 120 4.67 3.34 9.44
N ALA A 121 4.72 2.77 10.64
CA ALA A 121 5.64 1.67 10.95
C ALA A 121 5.24 0.36 10.28
N ALA A 122 3.94 0.02 10.27
CA ALA A 122 3.43 -1.23 9.72
C ALA A 122 3.62 -1.34 8.21
N GLU A 123 3.53 -0.20 7.50
CA GLU A 123 3.60 -0.14 6.04
C GLU A 123 5.01 0.18 5.51
N TRP A 124 6.00 0.29 6.39
CA TRP A 124 7.37 0.61 5.97
C TRP A 124 7.99 -0.54 5.16
N GLY A 125 8.34 -0.25 3.90
CA GLY A 125 8.91 -1.26 2.99
C GLY A 125 7.90 -2.26 2.42
N ASP A 126 6.61 -1.97 2.51
CA ASP A 126 5.55 -2.85 2.03
C ASP A 126 5.44 -2.92 0.50
N ALA A 127 4.67 -3.89 0.00
CA ALA A 127 4.48 -4.14 -1.42
C ALA A 127 3.92 -2.93 -2.18
N SER A 128 3.00 -2.17 -1.58
CA SER A 128 2.44 -0.95 -2.16
C SER A 128 3.48 0.16 -2.33
N GLN A 129 4.41 0.29 -1.38
CA GLN A 129 5.51 1.23 -1.45
C GLN A 129 6.50 0.85 -2.57
N LEU A 130 6.82 -0.44 -2.70
CA LEU A 130 7.64 -0.98 -3.78
C LEU A 130 6.98 -0.79 -5.15
N ALA A 131 5.67 -1.04 -5.25
CA ALA A 131 4.90 -0.81 -6.47
C ALA A 131 4.92 0.66 -6.89
N THR A 132 4.65 1.56 -5.94
CA THR A 132 4.66 3.01 -6.18
C THR A 132 6.02 3.47 -6.69
N ALA A 133 7.11 3.01 -6.07
CA ALA A 133 8.47 3.31 -6.52
C ALA A 133 8.74 2.77 -7.93
N GLY A 134 8.40 1.50 -8.20
CA GLY A 134 8.57 0.87 -9.50
C GLY A 134 7.76 1.54 -10.61
N ILE A 135 6.49 1.89 -10.34
CA ILE A 135 5.63 2.61 -11.28
C ILE A 135 6.18 4.02 -11.54
N THR A 136 6.69 4.71 -10.50
CA THR A 136 7.32 6.02 -10.64
C THR A 136 8.53 5.95 -11.57
N ALA A 137 9.40 4.98 -11.34
CA ALA A 137 10.58 4.76 -12.18
C ALA A 137 10.20 4.42 -13.63
N ARG A 138 9.13 3.65 -13.84
CA ARG A 138 8.67 3.21 -15.16
C ARG A 138 8.03 4.33 -15.99
N TYR A 139 7.22 5.18 -15.37
CA TYR A 139 6.45 6.21 -16.07
C TYR A 139 7.10 7.59 -16.05
N GLY A 140 8.07 7.85 -15.16
CA GLY A 140 8.70 9.16 -15.03
C GLY A 140 7.72 10.29 -14.67
N ALA A 141 6.58 9.97 -14.06
CA ALA A 141 5.51 10.89 -13.72
C ALA A 141 5.23 10.91 -12.20
N PRO A 142 6.18 11.40 -11.38
CA PRO A 142 6.15 11.26 -9.92
C PRO A 142 4.88 11.80 -9.27
N LEU A 143 4.39 12.98 -9.67
CA LEU A 143 3.18 13.57 -9.11
C LEU A 143 1.93 12.72 -9.42
N ALA A 144 1.81 12.23 -10.65
CA ALA A 144 0.66 11.43 -11.04
C ALA A 144 0.62 10.09 -10.30
N VAL A 145 1.79 9.44 -10.20
CA VAL A 145 1.93 8.16 -9.48
C VAL A 145 1.69 8.35 -7.99
N GLY A 146 2.30 9.35 -7.37
CA GLY A 146 2.14 9.65 -5.95
C GLY A 146 0.69 9.94 -5.57
N LEU A 147 0.00 10.76 -6.37
CA LEU A 147 -1.43 11.03 -6.16
C LEU A 147 -2.27 9.76 -6.36
N GLY A 148 -2.01 8.97 -7.41
CA GLY A 148 -2.72 7.73 -7.65
C GLY A 148 -2.58 6.74 -6.49
N ALA A 149 -1.36 6.53 -6.02
CA ALA A 149 -1.08 5.68 -4.86
C ALA A 149 -1.74 6.20 -3.58
N TRP A 150 -1.58 7.49 -3.28
CA TRP A 150 -2.19 8.09 -2.10
C TRP A 150 -3.72 7.99 -2.10
N PHE A 151 -4.38 8.31 -3.22
CA PHE A 151 -5.84 8.16 -3.32
C PHE A 151 -6.30 6.71 -3.18
N ALA A 152 -5.52 5.73 -3.68
CA ALA A 152 -5.80 4.31 -3.46
C ALA A 152 -5.77 3.95 -1.97
N LEU A 153 -4.71 4.35 -1.27
CA LEU A 153 -4.54 4.12 0.17
C LEU A 153 -5.64 4.81 1.00
N VAL A 154 -6.00 6.05 0.64
CA VAL A 154 -7.12 6.79 1.27
C VAL A 154 -8.46 6.07 1.03
N ALA A 155 -8.69 5.55 -0.16
CA ALA A 155 -9.90 4.80 -0.48
C ALA A 155 -10.00 3.51 0.34
N VAL A 156 -8.90 2.75 0.49
CA VAL A 156 -8.83 1.55 1.33
C VAL A 156 -9.08 1.89 2.80
N ALA A 157 -8.41 2.93 3.33
CA ALA A 157 -8.66 3.40 4.70
C ALA A 157 -10.11 3.86 4.91
N GLY A 158 -10.68 4.58 3.93
CA GLY A 158 -12.07 4.98 3.96
C GLY A 158 -13.02 3.79 3.99
N LEU A 159 -12.77 2.79 3.18
CA LEU A 159 -13.52 1.53 3.20
C LEU A 159 -13.41 0.83 4.56
N ALA A 160 -12.19 0.73 5.12
CA ALA A 160 -11.98 0.13 6.44
C ALA A 160 -12.75 0.84 7.55
N VAL A 161 -12.80 2.18 7.50
CA VAL A 161 -13.55 2.99 8.47
C VAL A 161 -15.06 2.89 8.28
N LEU A 162 -15.54 2.93 7.02
CA LEU A 162 -16.98 2.95 6.69
C LEU A 162 -17.64 1.57 6.85
N VAL A 163 -16.95 0.54 6.41
CA VAL A 163 -17.53 -0.79 6.31
C VAL A 163 -17.36 -1.59 7.60
N GLY A 164 -16.40 -1.19 8.41
CA GLY A 164 -16.20 -1.72 9.75
C GLY A 164 -16.18 -3.26 9.85
N ARG A 165 -16.54 -3.76 11.02
CA ARG A 165 -16.52 -5.18 11.37
C ARG A 165 -17.26 -6.14 10.42
N LYS A 166 -18.13 -5.65 9.54
CA LYS A 166 -18.96 -6.53 8.69
C LYS A 166 -18.22 -7.13 7.50
N LEU A 167 -17.17 -6.50 7.02
CA LEU A 167 -16.43 -6.96 5.83
C LEU A 167 -15.14 -7.71 6.16
N ALA A 168 -14.47 -7.37 7.25
CA ALA A 168 -13.20 -7.97 7.65
C ALA A 168 -13.28 -9.52 7.82
N GLY A 169 -14.47 -10.07 8.13
CA GLY A 169 -14.67 -11.52 8.24
C GLY A 169 -15.14 -12.24 6.96
N ARG A 170 -15.34 -11.51 5.83
CA ARG A 170 -15.95 -12.09 4.62
C ARG A 170 -15.05 -12.12 3.39
N LEU A 171 -13.97 -11.36 3.37
CA LEU A 171 -13.03 -11.35 2.25
C LEU A 171 -11.90 -12.35 2.50
N PRO A 172 -11.70 -13.34 1.63
CA PRO A 172 -10.61 -14.29 1.76
C PRO A 172 -9.28 -13.61 1.38
N THR A 173 -8.65 -12.98 2.34
CA THR A 173 -7.40 -12.19 2.23
C THR A 173 -6.33 -12.90 1.42
N HIS A 174 -6.16 -14.21 1.64
CA HIS A 174 -5.16 -15.02 0.96
C HIS A 174 -5.33 -15.08 -0.58
N TRP A 175 -6.57 -15.07 -1.08
CA TRP A 175 -6.81 -15.10 -2.53
C TRP A 175 -6.40 -13.81 -3.20
N ILE A 176 -6.66 -12.69 -2.56
CA ILE A 176 -6.37 -11.37 -3.14
C ILE A 176 -4.86 -11.10 -3.09
N GLN A 177 -4.17 -11.52 -2.02
CA GLN A 177 -2.70 -11.48 -1.96
C GLN A 177 -2.07 -12.35 -3.06
N ARG A 178 -2.63 -13.53 -3.36
CA ARG A 178 -2.17 -14.37 -4.48
C ARG A 178 -2.35 -13.67 -5.83
N VAL A 179 -3.53 -13.10 -6.08
CA VAL A 179 -3.79 -12.37 -7.33
C VAL A 179 -2.87 -11.16 -7.47
N ALA A 180 -2.72 -10.36 -6.41
CA ALA A 180 -1.80 -9.24 -6.40
C ALA A 180 -0.35 -9.68 -6.62
N GLY A 181 0.09 -10.76 -5.98
CA GLY A 181 1.42 -11.35 -6.17
C GLY A 181 1.68 -11.79 -7.61
N VAL A 182 0.68 -12.39 -8.27
CA VAL A 182 0.77 -12.74 -9.70
C VAL A 182 0.88 -11.49 -10.57
N VAL A 183 0.10 -10.44 -10.30
CA VAL A 183 0.18 -9.16 -11.02
C VAL A 183 1.59 -8.55 -10.88
N PHE A 184 2.15 -8.55 -9.69
CA PHE A 184 3.52 -8.09 -9.44
C PHE A 184 4.56 -8.93 -10.18
N ALA A 185 4.40 -10.26 -10.19
CA ALA A 185 5.28 -11.14 -10.95
C ALA A 185 5.25 -10.82 -12.45
N VAL A 186 4.07 -10.56 -13.01
CA VAL A 186 3.93 -10.15 -14.42
C VAL A 186 4.65 -8.82 -14.67
N PHE A 187 4.48 -7.80 -13.82
CA PHE A 187 5.22 -6.54 -13.97
C PHE A 187 6.74 -6.73 -13.84
N GLY A 188 7.17 -7.59 -12.92
CA GLY A 188 8.59 -7.94 -12.77
C GLY A 188 9.17 -8.59 -14.04
N VAL A 189 8.45 -9.54 -14.62
CA VAL A 189 8.86 -10.21 -15.88
C VAL A 189 8.90 -9.20 -17.03
N VAL A 190 7.88 -8.34 -17.19
CA VAL A 190 7.87 -7.30 -18.23
C VAL A 190 9.05 -6.34 -18.05
N ALA A 191 9.38 -5.93 -16.83
CA ALA A 191 10.55 -5.10 -16.58
C ALA A 191 11.86 -5.84 -16.92
N LEU A 192 11.95 -7.12 -16.60
CA LEU A 192 13.12 -7.95 -16.87
C LEU A 192 13.40 -8.08 -18.38
N THR A 193 12.37 -8.15 -19.23
CA THR A 193 12.55 -8.19 -20.70
C THR A 193 13.15 -6.93 -21.28
N GLN A 194 13.20 -5.82 -20.51
CA GLN A 194 13.81 -4.55 -20.93
C GLN A 194 15.29 -4.42 -20.51
N VAL A 195 15.79 -5.39 -19.75
CA VAL A 195 17.22 -5.46 -19.35
C VAL A 195 18.08 -5.99 -20.51
N PHE A 196 17.51 -6.88 -21.32
CA PHE A 196 18.16 -7.55 -22.45
C PHE A 196 17.75 -6.96 -23.77
#